data_ff74ca472a428fbacd83dbd5baa4ba52
#
_entry.id   ff74ca472a428fbacd83dbd5baa4ba52
#
_cell.length_a   1.000
_cell.length_b   1.000
_cell.length_c   1.000
_cell.angle_alpha   90.00
_cell.angle_beta   90.00
_cell.angle_gamma   90.00
#
_symmetry.space_group_name_H-M   'P 1'
#
loop_
_entity.id
_entity.type
_entity.pdbx_description
1 polymer ?
#
loop_
_entity_poly.entity_id
_entity_poly.type
_entity_poly.pdbx_seq_one_letter_code
_entity_poly.pdbx_strand_id
1 'polypeptide(L)'
;KKNDDVMIYQGDTVIQTRNNYQLGVINGDIGQVIDQEIEGKKKSIIVNINGSMHIYEGKDIFDIDPAYALTIHRSQGSEYDNVIIPVSNQHEFMLDPKLLYTAVTRAKKKVLMIGNKQSFINGLKANWKYDRLTFLDKEIEKIFDK
;
A
#
# COMPACT_ATOMS: atom_id res chain seq x y z
N LYS A 1 11.17 -4.72 14.74
CA LYS A 1 11.97 -5.73 14.06
C LYS A 1 11.33 -5.90 12.69
N LYS A 2 11.94 -5.34 11.62
CA LYS A 2 11.61 -5.68 10.24
C LYS A 2 11.99 -7.15 10.07
N ASN A 3 11.13 -7.91 9.40
CA ASN A 3 11.40 -9.31 9.08
C ASN A 3 12.66 -9.38 8.21
N ASP A 4 13.77 -9.84 8.78
CA ASP A 4 15.03 -10.09 8.07
C ASP A 4 14.92 -11.31 7.12
N ASP A 5 13.74 -11.94 7.04
CA ASP A 5 13.53 -13.23 6.36
C ASP A 5 12.74 -13.13 5.03
N VAL A 6 12.35 -11.93 4.58
CA VAL A 6 11.63 -11.83 3.31
C VAL A 6 12.65 -11.87 2.17
N MET A 7 12.75 -13.02 1.53
CA MET A 7 13.58 -13.17 0.33
C MET A 7 12.88 -12.53 -0.86
N ILE A 8 13.62 -11.67 -1.55
CA ILE A 8 13.21 -11.06 -2.83
C ILE A 8 14.01 -11.78 -3.92
N TYR A 9 13.32 -12.19 -4.97
CA TYR A 9 13.89 -12.93 -6.10
C TYR A 9 13.72 -12.17 -7.40
N GLN A 10 14.50 -12.54 -8.40
CA GLN A 10 14.32 -12.06 -9.77
C GLN A 10 12.91 -12.37 -10.26
N GLY A 11 12.26 -11.37 -10.87
CA GLY A 11 10.88 -11.43 -11.33
C GLY A 11 9.84 -10.98 -10.31
N ASP A 12 10.20 -10.85 -9.02
CA ASP A 12 9.28 -10.38 -8.00
C ASP A 12 8.86 -8.93 -8.24
N THR A 13 7.61 -8.64 -7.89
CA THR A 13 7.12 -7.26 -7.79
C THR A 13 7.42 -6.73 -6.40
N VAL A 14 8.01 -5.55 -6.33
CA VAL A 14 8.38 -4.87 -5.06
C VAL A 14 7.80 -3.47 -5.00
N ILE A 15 7.65 -2.96 -3.78
CA ILE A 15 7.19 -1.60 -3.51
C ILE A 15 8.23 -0.86 -2.68
N GLN A 16 8.53 0.37 -3.07
CA GLN A 16 9.33 1.30 -2.28
C GLN A 16 8.57 1.71 -1.01
N THR A 17 9.21 1.62 0.14
CA THR A 17 8.57 1.90 1.44
C THR A 17 8.93 3.24 2.04
N ARG A 18 9.91 3.94 1.46
CA ARG A 18 10.39 5.26 1.88
C ARG A 18 10.83 6.09 0.69
N ASN A 19 10.81 7.41 0.83
CA ASN A 19 11.40 8.27 -0.19
C ASN A 19 12.92 8.12 -0.18
N ASN A 20 13.51 7.89 -1.36
CA ASN A 20 14.95 7.91 -1.58
C ASN A 20 15.26 8.82 -2.77
N TYR A 21 15.53 10.08 -2.46
CA TYR A 21 15.78 11.10 -3.49
C TYR A 21 17.11 10.89 -4.21
N GLN A 22 18.05 10.14 -3.64
CA GLN A 22 19.34 9.83 -4.29
C GLN A 22 19.13 8.80 -5.41
N LEU A 23 18.24 7.83 -5.19
CA LEU A 23 17.83 6.87 -6.20
C LEU A 23 16.72 7.42 -7.11
N GLY A 24 16.12 8.57 -6.79
CA GLY A 24 15.02 9.14 -7.56
C GLY A 24 13.69 8.38 -7.41
N VAL A 25 13.48 7.69 -6.30
CA VAL A 25 12.28 6.89 -6.02
C VAL A 25 11.53 7.41 -4.80
N ILE A 26 10.22 7.25 -4.80
CA ILE A 26 9.35 7.69 -3.71
C ILE A 26 8.58 6.53 -3.08
N ASN A 27 8.11 6.74 -1.86
CA ASN A 27 7.28 5.78 -1.16
C ASN A 27 6.01 5.47 -1.96
N GLY A 28 5.77 4.19 -2.23
CA GLY A 28 4.65 3.71 -3.02
C GLY A 28 5.00 3.35 -4.48
N ASP A 29 6.19 3.70 -4.96
CA ASP A 29 6.64 3.27 -6.27
C ASP A 29 6.73 1.74 -6.34
N ILE A 30 6.17 1.17 -7.40
CA ILE A 30 6.17 -0.28 -7.64
C ILE A 30 7.08 -0.58 -8.81
N GLY A 31 7.91 -1.60 -8.64
CA GLY A 31 8.83 -2.07 -9.66
C GLY A 31 8.93 -3.58 -9.72
N GLN A 32 9.62 -4.05 -10.75
CA GLN A 32 9.94 -5.46 -10.91
C GLN A 32 11.43 -5.68 -10.72
N VAL A 33 11.79 -6.70 -9.95
CA VAL A 33 13.17 -7.12 -9.78
C VAL A 33 13.66 -7.75 -11.07
N ILE A 34 14.66 -7.12 -11.67
CA ILE A 34 15.24 -7.58 -12.93
C ILE A 34 16.37 -8.55 -12.67
N ASP A 35 17.19 -8.24 -11.66
CA ASP A 35 18.34 -9.07 -11.30
C ASP A 35 18.72 -8.87 -9.84
N GLN A 36 19.51 -9.81 -9.31
CA GLN A 36 20.15 -9.68 -8.01
C GLN A 36 21.54 -10.30 -8.07
N GLU A 37 22.50 -9.58 -7.53
CA GLU A 37 23.88 -10.01 -7.45
C GLU A 37 24.27 -10.19 -5.97
N ILE A 38 25.03 -11.23 -5.69
CA ILE A 38 25.58 -11.51 -4.36
C ILE A 38 27.08 -11.74 -4.52
N GLU A 39 27.87 -10.74 -4.14
CA GLU A 39 29.33 -10.86 -4.05
C GLU A 39 29.78 -10.91 -2.58
N GLY A 40 30.05 -12.11 -2.09
CA GLY A 40 30.44 -12.34 -0.70
C GLY A 40 29.35 -11.89 0.29
N LYS A 41 29.58 -10.78 1.00
CA LYS A 41 28.60 -10.19 1.94
C LYS A 41 27.81 -9.04 1.34
N LYS A 42 28.14 -8.62 0.12
CA LYS A 42 27.42 -7.54 -0.57
C LYS A 42 26.30 -8.14 -1.39
N LYS A 43 25.11 -7.61 -1.22
CA LYS A 43 23.93 -7.92 -2.02
C LYS A 43 23.51 -6.65 -2.73
N SER A 44 23.26 -6.75 -4.05
CA SER A 44 22.60 -5.71 -4.82
C SER A 44 21.35 -6.27 -5.48
N ILE A 45 20.33 -5.42 -5.63
CA ILE A 45 19.06 -5.76 -6.27
C ILE A 45 18.78 -4.70 -7.32
N ILE A 46 18.57 -5.11 -8.55
CA ILE A 46 18.25 -4.22 -9.67
C ILE A 46 16.73 -4.26 -9.88
N VAL A 47 16.09 -3.11 -9.74
CA VAL A 47 14.64 -2.98 -9.89
C VAL A 47 14.30 -2.03 -11.02
N ASN A 48 13.43 -2.46 -11.91
CA ASN A 48 12.83 -1.60 -12.91
C ASN A 48 11.59 -0.93 -12.35
N ILE A 49 11.61 0.40 -12.22
CA ILE A 49 10.48 1.21 -11.80
C ILE A 49 10.16 2.17 -12.94
N ASN A 50 8.97 2.08 -13.51
CA ASN A 50 8.50 2.96 -14.61
C ASN A 50 9.46 3.04 -15.82
N GLY A 51 10.18 1.95 -16.10
CA GLY A 51 11.15 1.89 -17.22
C GLY A 51 12.56 2.34 -16.86
N SER A 52 12.79 2.81 -15.65
CA SER A 52 14.12 3.19 -15.14
C SER A 52 14.69 2.10 -14.23
N MET A 53 15.99 1.82 -14.39
CA MET A 53 16.68 0.84 -13.57
C MET A 53 17.27 1.51 -12.34
N HIS A 54 16.97 0.95 -11.16
CA HIS A 54 17.46 1.42 -9.87
C HIS A 54 18.22 0.30 -9.19
N ILE A 55 19.42 0.61 -8.68
CA ILE A 55 20.28 -0.37 -7.99
C ILE A 55 20.17 -0.12 -6.50
N TYR A 56 19.69 -1.10 -5.78
CA TYR A 56 19.54 -1.10 -4.34
C TYR A 56 20.71 -1.84 -3.70
N GLU A 57 21.45 -1.16 -2.84
CA GLU A 57 22.61 -1.71 -2.14
C GLU A 57 22.57 -1.37 -0.64
N GLY A 58 23.22 -2.20 0.15
CA GLY A 58 23.40 -1.95 1.57
C GLY A 58 22.09 -1.66 2.32
N LYS A 59 21.91 -0.43 2.80
CA LYS A 59 20.72 -0.04 3.56
C LYS A 59 19.48 0.15 2.69
N ASP A 60 19.65 0.50 1.43
CA ASP A 60 18.53 0.79 0.53
C ASP A 60 17.69 -0.46 0.24
N ILE A 61 18.30 -1.67 0.32
CA ILE A 61 17.57 -2.95 0.17
C ILE A 61 16.45 -3.08 1.23
N PHE A 62 16.60 -2.47 2.40
CA PHE A 62 15.56 -2.50 3.44
C PHE A 62 14.41 -1.54 3.19
N ASP A 63 14.49 -0.73 2.15
CA ASP A 63 13.45 0.22 1.77
C ASP A 63 12.53 -0.32 0.67
N ILE A 64 12.73 -1.57 0.24
CA ILE A 64 11.81 -2.30 -0.63
C ILE A 64 11.16 -3.48 0.10
N ASP A 65 9.87 -3.68 -0.14
CA ASP A 65 9.09 -4.82 0.35
C ASP A 65 8.47 -5.56 -0.85
N PRO A 66 8.20 -6.88 -0.76
CA PRO A 66 7.39 -7.57 -1.77
C PRO A 66 6.02 -6.94 -1.95
N ALA A 67 5.55 -6.85 -3.19
CA ALA A 67 4.30 -6.21 -3.56
C ALA A 67 3.30 -7.15 -4.26
N TYR A 68 3.39 -8.45 -4.04
CA TYR A 68 2.41 -9.44 -4.51
C TYR A 68 1.03 -9.26 -3.87
N ALA A 69 0.97 -8.66 -2.68
CA ALA A 69 -0.24 -8.21 -2.01
C ALA A 69 0.04 -6.91 -1.26
N LEU A 70 -0.87 -5.94 -1.37
CA LEU A 70 -0.75 -4.64 -0.74
C LEU A 70 -1.90 -4.41 0.24
N THR A 71 -1.64 -3.68 1.31
CA THR A 71 -2.72 -3.15 2.13
C THR A 71 -3.45 -2.05 1.36
N ILE A 72 -4.74 -1.86 1.67
CA ILE A 72 -5.54 -0.80 1.04
C ILE A 72 -4.90 0.59 1.22
N HIS A 73 -4.28 0.84 2.38
CA HIS A 73 -3.58 2.09 2.64
C HIS A 73 -2.36 2.29 1.74
N ARG A 74 -1.58 1.23 1.51
CA ARG A 74 -0.41 1.29 0.61
C ARG A 74 -0.80 1.43 -0.87
N SER A 75 -2.00 1.01 -1.24
CA SER A 75 -2.51 1.15 -2.59
C SER A 75 -3.13 2.53 -2.89
N GLN A 76 -3.21 3.43 -1.90
CA GLN A 76 -3.73 4.78 -2.09
C GLN A 76 -2.85 5.55 -3.08
N GLY A 77 -3.49 6.24 -4.03
CA GLY A 77 -2.80 6.93 -5.12
C GLY A 77 -2.46 6.06 -6.33
N SER A 78 -2.46 4.73 -6.17
CA SER A 78 -2.23 3.80 -7.29
C SER A 78 -3.54 3.27 -7.86
N GLU A 79 -3.53 2.86 -9.13
CA GLU A 79 -4.68 2.26 -9.81
C GLU A 79 -4.23 1.00 -10.56
N TYR A 80 -5.10 0.01 -10.61
CA TYR A 80 -4.83 -1.30 -11.20
C TYR A 80 -5.97 -1.70 -12.14
N ASP A 81 -5.68 -2.41 -13.21
CA ASP A 81 -6.73 -2.90 -14.12
C ASP A 81 -7.71 -3.82 -13.39
N ASN A 82 -7.20 -4.73 -12.60
CA ASN A 82 -7.99 -5.70 -11.84
C ASN A 82 -7.54 -5.70 -10.39
N VAL A 83 -8.51 -5.73 -9.47
CA VAL A 83 -8.25 -5.76 -8.03
C VAL A 83 -8.97 -6.95 -7.41
N ILE A 84 -8.26 -7.73 -6.62
CA ILE A 84 -8.80 -8.82 -5.82
C ILE A 84 -8.80 -8.39 -4.36
N ILE A 85 -9.97 -8.39 -3.72
CA ILE A 85 -10.15 -7.99 -2.32
C ILE A 85 -10.56 -9.20 -1.50
N PRO A 86 -9.67 -9.78 -0.69
CA PRO A 86 -10.03 -10.83 0.25
C PRO A 86 -10.81 -10.23 1.44
N VAL A 87 -11.95 -10.81 1.77
CA VAL A 87 -12.81 -10.41 2.89
C VAL A 87 -12.91 -11.57 3.88
N SER A 88 -12.27 -11.44 5.03
CA SER A 88 -12.22 -12.46 6.08
C SER A 88 -12.96 -11.98 7.34
N ASN A 89 -13.61 -12.92 8.03
CA ASN A 89 -14.22 -12.66 9.34
C ASN A 89 -13.20 -12.14 10.36
N GLN A 90 -11.94 -12.56 10.26
CA GLN A 90 -10.88 -12.11 11.16
C GLN A 90 -10.59 -10.62 11.05
N HIS A 91 -10.88 -10.02 9.89
CA HIS A 91 -10.64 -8.60 9.62
C HIS A 91 -11.92 -7.76 9.68
N GLU A 92 -13.07 -8.35 10.06
CA GLU A 92 -14.37 -7.67 10.05
C GLU A 92 -14.37 -6.38 10.85
N PHE A 93 -13.68 -6.35 12.00
CA PHE A 93 -13.54 -5.17 12.84
C PHE A 93 -12.79 -4.00 12.16
N MET A 94 -12.03 -4.26 11.10
CA MET A 94 -11.32 -3.24 10.32
C MET A 94 -12.12 -2.76 9.11
N LEU A 95 -13.16 -3.50 8.73
CA LEU A 95 -13.94 -3.19 7.54
C LEU A 95 -14.91 -2.04 7.85
N ASP A 96 -14.77 -0.96 7.14
CA ASP A 96 -15.68 0.17 7.15
C ASP A 96 -16.02 0.62 5.72
N PRO A 97 -17.09 1.41 5.52
CA PRO A 97 -17.48 1.86 4.19
C PRO A 97 -16.39 2.65 3.46
N LYS A 98 -15.60 3.45 4.19
CA LYS A 98 -14.53 4.28 3.59
C LYS A 98 -13.38 3.42 3.11
N LEU A 99 -12.99 2.42 3.91
CA LEU A 99 -11.94 1.47 3.54
C LEU A 99 -12.36 0.64 2.32
N LEU A 100 -13.59 0.12 2.33
CA LEU A 100 -14.15 -0.66 1.21
C LEU A 100 -14.25 0.19 -0.05
N TYR A 101 -14.73 1.43 0.06
CA TYR A 101 -14.75 2.37 -1.05
C TYR A 101 -13.35 2.61 -1.62
N THR A 102 -12.37 2.87 -0.74
CA THR A 102 -10.98 3.08 -1.15
C THR A 102 -10.44 1.87 -1.91
N ALA A 103 -10.71 0.65 -1.43
CA ALA A 103 -10.27 -0.59 -2.07
C ALA A 103 -10.89 -0.78 -3.47
N VAL A 104 -12.21 -0.59 -3.59
CA VAL A 104 -12.94 -0.76 -4.84
C VAL A 104 -12.50 0.26 -5.88
N THR A 105 -12.29 1.50 -5.48
CA THR A 105 -11.86 2.58 -6.38
C THR A 105 -10.41 2.46 -6.87
N ARG A 106 -9.65 1.47 -6.41
CA ARG A 106 -8.33 1.15 -6.99
C ARG A 106 -8.42 0.42 -8.32
N ALA A 107 -9.58 -0.14 -8.67
CA ALA A 107 -9.76 -0.89 -9.90
C ALA A 107 -10.23 -0.01 -11.05
N LYS A 108 -9.54 -0.10 -12.20
CA LYS A 108 -9.96 0.53 -13.46
C LYS A 108 -11.00 -0.28 -14.22
N LYS A 109 -10.90 -1.62 -14.19
CA LYS A 109 -11.73 -2.50 -15.02
C LYS A 109 -12.57 -3.46 -14.19
N LYS A 110 -11.98 -4.18 -13.23
CA LYS A 110 -12.65 -5.26 -12.53
C LYS A 110 -12.24 -5.34 -11.06
N VAL A 111 -13.25 -5.54 -10.21
CA VAL A 111 -13.07 -5.91 -8.80
C VAL A 111 -13.60 -7.32 -8.60
N LEU A 112 -12.82 -8.15 -7.94
CA LEU A 112 -13.22 -9.48 -7.48
C LEU A 112 -13.11 -9.51 -5.96
N MET A 113 -14.23 -9.69 -5.27
CA MET A 113 -14.27 -9.90 -3.82
C MET A 113 -14.32 -11.39 -3.53
N ILE A 114 -13.44 -11.89 -2.68
CA ILE A 114 -13.35 -13.30 -2.30
C ILE A 114 -13.44 -13.40 -0.79
N GLY A 115 -14.36 -14.23 -0.30
CA GLY A 115 -14.47 -14.52 1.13
C GLY A 115 -15.87 -14.44 1.69
N ASN A 116 -16.03 -13.92 2.91
CA ASN A 116 -17.29 -13.95 3.63
C ASN A 116 -18.21 -12.78 3.26
N LYS A 117 -19.35 -13.12 2.63
CA LYS A 117 -20.37 -12.13 2.24
C LYS A 117 -20.96 -11.37 3.43
N GLN A 118 -21.16 -12.04 4.58
CA GLN A 118 -21.74 -11.40 5.75
C GLN A 118 -20.78 -10.35 6.34
N SER A 119 -19.48 -10.66 6.44
CA SER A 119 -18.47 -9.70 6.89
C SER A 119 -18.40 -8.46 5.99
N PHE A 120 -18.54 -8.65 4.68
CA PHE A 120 -18.64 -7.53 3.75
C PHE A 120 -19.85 -6.65 4.02
N ILE A 121 -21.05 -7.28 4.20
CA ILE A 121 -22.29 -6.54 4.51
C ILE A 121 -22.17 -5.82 5.84
N ASN A 122 -21.58 -6.45 6.85
CA ASN A 122 -21.36 -5.85 8.16
C ASN A 122 -20.43 -4.65 8.06
N GLY A 123 -19.34 -4.76 7.30
CA GLY A 123 -18.42 -3.66 7.01
C GLY A 123 -19.10 -2.47 6.33
N LEU A 124 -20.01 -2.71 5.36
CA LEU A 124 -20.79 -1.65 4.71
C LEU A 124 -21.76 -0.95 5.67
N LYS A 125 -22.27 -1.67 6.68
CA LYS A 125 -23.20 -1.14 7.68
C LYS A 125 -22.52 -0.57 8.91
N ALA A 126 -21.20 -0.71 9.02
CA ALA A 126 -20.45 -0.22 10.15
C ALA A 126 -20.55 1.30 10.25
N ASN A 127 -21.30 1.77 11.25
CA ASN A 127 -21.39 3.19 11.60
C ASN A 127 -20.17 3.57 12.45
N TRP A 128 -19.06 3.86 11.79
CA TRP A 128 -17.93 4.48 12.46
C TRP A 128 -18.24 5.95 12.68
N LYS A 129 -18.81 6.26 13.83
CA LYS A 129 -18.81 7.61 14.35
C LYS A 129 -17.37 7.99 14.73
N TYR A 130 -16.57 8.30 13.75
CA TYR A 130 -15.42 9.15 13.99
C TYR A 130 -15.95 10.59 14.13
N ASP A 131 -16.56 10.86 15.28
CA ASP A 131 -16.59 12.23 15.76
C ASP A 131 -15.13 12.60 16.04
N ARG A 132 -14.44 13.02 14.99
CA ARG A 132 -13.22 13.77 15.19
C ARG A 132 -13.65 15.00 15.95
N LEU A 133 -13.31 15.06 17.22
CA LEU A 133 -13.40 16.27 18.03
C LEU A 133 -12.38 17.30 17.50
N THR A 134 -12.56 17.69 16.26
CA THR A 134 -11.88 18.86 15.72
C THR A 134 -12.81 20.01 16.03
N PHE A 135 -12.38 20.95 16.82
CA PHE A 135 -13.12 22.19 17.04
C PHE A 135 -13.04 23.11 15.81
N LEU A 136 -12.79 22.55 14.62
CA LEU A 136 -12.60 23.29 13.38
C LEU A 136 -13.86 24.08 12.99
N ASP A 137 -15.05 23.52 13.20
CA ASP A 137 -16.32 24.18 13.04
C ASP A 137 -16.40 25.46 13.88
N LYS A 138 -16.08 25.36 15.16
CA LYS A 138 -16.07 26.51 16.10
C LYS A 138 -14.97 27.51 15.79
N GLU A 139 -13.83 27.07 15.29
CA GLU A 139 -12.76 28.00 14.88
C GLU A 139 -13.10 28.73 13.58
N ILE A 140 -13.79 28.07 12.66
CA ILE A 140 -14.30 28.70 11.44
C ILE A 140 -15.38 29.75 11.78
N GLU A 141 -16.37 29.42 12.63
CA GLU A 141 -17.39 30.35 13.08
C GLU A 141 -16.76 31.63 13.67
N LYS A 142 -15.75 31.50 14.54
CA LYS A 142 -15.05 32.69 15.11
C LYS A 142 -14.37 33.58 14.08
N ILE A 143 -14.03 33.05 12.90
CA ILE A 143 -13.39 33.84 11.83
C ILE A 143 -14.44 34.62 11.05
N PHE A 144 -15.64 34.05 10.86
CA PHE A 144 -16.71 34.67 10.06
C PHE A 144 -17.67 35.52 10.88
N ASP A 145 -17.71 35.40 12.20
CA ASP A 145 -18.52 36.24 13.11
C ASP A 145 -17.79 37.54 13.54
N LYS A 146 -16.72 37.92 12.85
CA LYS A 146 -16.07 39.22 12.95
C LYS A 146 -16.41 40.08 11.74
#